data_1c4c2da9a14274164fa945f4c00ccd99
#
_entry.id   1c4c2da9a14274164fa945f4c00ccd99
#
_cell.length_a   1.000
_cell.length_b   1.000
_cell.length_c   1.000
_cell.angle_alpha   90.00
_cell.angle_beta   90.00
_cell.angle_gamma   90.00
#
_symmetry.space_group_name_H-M   'P 1'
#
loop_
_entity.id
_entity.type
_entity.pdbx_description
1 polymer ?
#
loop_
_entity_poly.entity_id
_entity_poly.type
_entity_poly.pdbx_seq_one_letter_code
_entity_poly.pdbx_strand_id
1 'polypeptide(L)'
;MDEFSEFLNMDFLPIFVATKGRKVVIVGDGQMADAKCRGVLKTQADITVFASIPSDEMRSWCQKDLIALNTGLPREADFSGVTLVYAAHTDDAVNDAVADLARAQGAIVNVLDRTDACDFITPAIVDRDPVVVAIGTEGSAPVLA
;
A
#
# COMPACT_ATOMS: atom_id res chain seq x y z
N MET A 1 -20.53 -2.74 -32.08
CA MET A 1 -19.67 -2.29 -31.00
C MET A 1 -20.15 -0.92 -30.54
N ASP A 2 -20.34 -0.76 -29.26
CA ASP A 2 -20.79 0.49 -28.67
C ASP A 2 -19.78 1.61 -28.96
N GLU A 3 -20.25 2.82 -29.26
CA GLU A 3 -19.35 3.97 -29.45
C GLU A 3 -18.55 4.32 -28.19
N PHE A 4 -18.98 3.83 -27.01
CA PHE A 4 -18.27 4.01 -25.74
C PHE A 4 -17.36 2.85 -25.39
N SER A 5 -17.14 1.87 -26.29
CA SER A 5 -16.32 0.69 -25.98
C SER A 5 -14.87 1.01 -25.67
N GLU A 6 -14.34 2.14 -26.17
CA GLU A 6 -12.99 2.61 -25.84
C GLU A 6 -12.93 3.42 -24.53
N PHE A 7 -14.08 3.73 -23.96
CA PHE A 7 -14.20 4.45 -22.70
C PHE A 7 -14.84 3.54 -21.64
N LEU A 8 -14.65 3.87 -20.37
CA LEU A 8 -15.34 3.26 -19.24
C LEU A 8 -15.01 1.77 -19.03
N ASN A 9 -13.91 1.29 -19.63
CA ASN A 9 -13.52 -0.12 -19.55
C ASN A 9 -12.41 -0.41 -18.56
N MET A 10 -11.81 0.61 -17.94
CA MET A 10 -10.83 0.45 -16.89
C MET A 10 -11.43 0.76 -15.54
N ASP A 11 -11.25 -0.14 -14.58
CA ASP A 11 -11.70 0.06 -13.21
C ASP A 11 -10.70 0.92 -12.42
N PHE A 12 -9.43 0.91 -12.79
CA PHE A 12 -8.38 1.65 -12.10
C PHE A 12 -7.64 2.58 -13.06
N LEU A 13 -7.47 3.82 -12.64
CA LEU A 13 -6.67 4.80 -13.38
C LEU A 13 -5.20 4.64 -12.99
N PRO A 14 -4.31 4.30 -13.93
CA PRO A 14 -2.87 4.23 -13.62
C PRO A 14 -2.30 5.64 -13.44
N ILE A 15 -1.65 5.84 -12.28
CA ILE A 15 -0.97 7.10 -11.95
C ILE A 15 0.33 6.81 -11.21
N PHE A 16 1.28 7.79 -11.20
CA PHE A 16 2.46 7.79 -10.34
C PHE A 16 2.27 8.85 -9.26
N VAL A 17 2.36 8.41 -8.01
CA VAL A 17 2.11 9.29 -6.86
C VAL A 17 3.42 9.90 -6.39
N ALA A 18 3.46 11.22 -6.24
CA ALA A 18 4.60 11.89 -5.61
C ALA A 18 4.63 11.52 -4.13
N THR A 19 5.78 11.01 -3.67
CA THR A 19 5.88 10.45 -2.31
C THR A 19 6.75 11.28 -1.37
N LYS A 20 7.60 12.16 -1.90
CA LYS A 20 8.48 12.96 -1.07
C LYS A 20 7.68 13.82 -0.08
N GLY A 21 7.96 13.64 1.21
CA GLY A 21 7.26 14.35 2.27
C GLY A 21 5.85 13.84 2.54
N ARG A 22 5.45 12.73 1.95
CA ARG A 22 4.12 12.14 2.16
C ARG A 22 4.20 10.95 3.07
N LYS A 23 3.19 10.79 3.90
CA LYS A 23 3.11 9.72 4.88
C LYS A 23 2.41 8.50 4.28
N VAL A 24 3.03 7.35 4.48
CA VAL A 24 2.47 6.04 4.13
C VAL A 24 2.45 5.17 5.37
N VAL A 25 1.34 4.51 5.61
CA VAL A 25 1.17 3.60 6.74
C VAL A 25 0.95 2.18 6.23
N ILE A 26 1.66 1.23 6.84
CA ILE A 26 1.50 -0.20 6.56
C ILE A 26 1.09 -0.88 7.86
N VAL A 27 0.00 -1.63 7.83
CA VAL A 27 -0.52 -2.35 9.00
C VAL A 27 -0.50 -3.83 8.73
N GLY A 28 0.28 -4.57 9.50
CA GLY A 28 0.39 -6.01 9.40
C GLY A 28 1.80 -6.50 9.61
N ASP A 29 1.94 -7.80 9.80
CA ASP A 29 3.21 -8.47 9.88
C ASP A 29 3.22 -9.68 8.95
N GLY A 30 4.41 -10.29 8.75
CA GLY A 30 4.56 -11.40 7.83
C GLY A 30 5.04 -10.96 6.45
N GLN A 31 5.14 -11.93 5.56
CA GLN A 31 5.79 -11.74 4.24
C GLN A 31 5.08 -10.71 3.36
N MET A 32 3.76 -10.66 3.41
CA MET A 32 3.01 -9.73 2.55
C MET A 32 3.18 -8.29 3.01
N ALA A 33 3.16 -8.06 4.33
CA ALA A 33 3.43 -6.73 4.87
C ALA A 33 4.87 -6.29 4.57
N ASP A 34 5.83 -7.20 4.70
CA ASP A 34 7.23 -6.95 4.35
C ASP A 34 7.36 -6.56 2.87
N ALA A 35 6.66 -7.26 1.98
CA ALA A 35 6.70 -6.99 0.54
C ALA A 35 6.13 -5.60 0.22
N LYS A 36 5.03 -5.21 0.87
CA LYS A 36 4.47 -3.87 0.70
C LYS A 36 5.45 -2.80 1.17
N CYS A 37 6.05 -3.00 2.33
CA CYS A 37 7.05 -2.09 2.87
C CYS A 37 8.26 -1.98 1.95
N ARG A 38 8.75 -3.10 1.45
CA ARG A 38 9.91 -3.14 0.53
C ARG A 38 9.64 -2.33 -0.73
N GLY A 39 8.41 -2.40 -1.25
CA GLY A 39 8.02 -1.60 -2.43
C GLY A 39 8.04 -0.11 -2.15
N VAL A 40 7.48 0.32 -1.03
CA VAL A 40 7.41 1.73 -0.66
C VAL A 40 8.78 2.29 -0.28
N LEU A 41 9.68 1.45 0.24
CA LEU A 41 11.05 1.86 0.59
C LEU A 41 11.87 2.30 -0.63
N LYS A 42 11.44 1.97 -1.84
CA LYS A 42 12.07 2.46 -3.07
C LYS A 42 11.78 3.93 -3.34
N THR A 43 10.88 4.51 -2.57
CA THR A 43 10.43 5.91 -2.73
C THR A 43 10.97 6.78 -1.60
N GLN A 44 10.64 8.06 -1.64
CA GLN A 44 11.00 9.02 -0.60
C GLN A 44 9.86 9.25 0.39
N ALA A 45 8.92 8.31 0.50
CA ALA A 45 7.81 8.41 1.44
C ALA A 45 8.29 8.31 2.89
N ASP A 46 7.56 8.94 3.79
CA ASP A 46 7.72 8.80 5.22
C ASP A 46 6.85 7.61 5.66
N ILE A 47 7.49 6.52 6.08
CA ILE A 47 6.82 5.24 6.29
C ILE A 47 6.68 4.93 7.78
N THR A 48 5.46 4.62 8.21
CA THR A 48 5.18 4.07 9.54
C THR A 48 4.56 2.69 9.39
N VAL A 49 5.08 1.71 10.12
CA VAL A 49 4.59 0.33 10.11
C VAL A 49 4.01 0.00 11.48
N PHE A 50 2.83 -0.60 11.50
CA PHE A 50 2.21 -1.17 12.69
C PHE A 50 2.22 -2.70 12.54
N ALA A 51 3.10 -3.36 13.29
CA ALA A 51 3.28 -4.81 13.23
C ALA A 51 3.45 -5.37 14.63
N SER A 52 2.57 -6.27 15.07
CA SER A 52 2.64 -6.85 16.41
C SER A 52 3.87 -7.73 16.61
N ILE A 53 4.28 -8.43 15.55
CA ILE A 53 5.47 -9.28 15.54
C ILE A 53 6.29 -8.91 14.31
N PRO A 54 7.07 -7.81 14.38
CA PRO A 54 7.85 -7.38 13.22
C PRO A 54 8.89 -8.41 12.82
N SER A 55 9.10 -8.55 11.52
CA SER A 55 10.16 -9.38 10.96
C SER A 55 11.55 -8.81 11.26
N ASP A 56 12.56 -9.62 11.08
CA ASP A 56 13.95 -9.16 11.19
C ASP A 56 14.24 -8.06 10.16
N GLU A 57 13.66 -8.17 8.95
CA GLU A 57 13.80 -7.11 7.94
C GLU A 57 13.21 -5.79 8.43
N MET A 58 11.98 -5.80 8.97
CA MET A 58 11.34 -4.59 9.50
C MET A 58 12.15 -3.97 10.62
N ARG A 59 12.69 -4.79 11.52
CA ARG A 59 13.55 -4.31 12.60
C ARG A 59 14.81 -3.68 12.07
N SER A 60 15.42 -4.28 11.05
CA SER A 60 16.60 -3.74 10.40
C SER A 60 16.32 -2.38 9.75
N TRP A 61 15.19 -2.26 9.04
CA TRP A 61 14.79 -1.00 8.43
C TRP A 61 14.55 0.08 9.49
N CYS A 62 13.94 -0.29 10.60
CA CYS A 62 13.73 0.63 11.72
C CYS A 62 15.05 1.10 12.34
N GLN A 63 16.00 0.19 12.54
CA GLN A 63 17.32 0.52 13.09
C GLN A 63 18.11 1.47 12.18
N LYS A 64 17.85 1.40 10.88
CA LYS A 64 18.49 2.27 9.89
C LYS A 64 17.71 3.59 9.67
N ASP A 65 16.71 3.84 10.48
CA ASP A 65 15.84 5.03 10.37
C ASP A 65 15.08 5.14 9.02
N LEU A 66 14.87 4.00 8.35
CA LEU A 66 14.13 3.96 7.09
C LEU A 66 12.62 3.92 7.31
N ILE A 67 12.17 3.40 8.45
CA ILE A 67 10.77 3.35 8.84
C ILE A 67 10.63 3.67 10.33
N ALA A 68 9.45 4.14 10.74
CA ALA A 68 9.04 4.12 12.12
C ALA A 68 8.24 2.83 12.35
N LEU A 69 8.50 2.12 13.44
CA LEU A 69 7.90 0.83 13.74
C LEU A 69 7.16 0.90 15.06
N ASN A 70 5.90 0.47 15.04
CA ASN A 70 5.03 0.43 16.21
C ASN A 70 4.45 -0.98 16.33
N THR A 71 4.48 -1.56 17.53
CA THR A 71 4.00 -2.94 17.75
C THR A 71 2.52 -3.04 18.09
N GLY A 72 1.82 -1.92 18.27
CA GLY A 72 0.38 -1.91 18.49
C GLY A 72 -0.41 -1.79 17.21
N LEU A 73 -1.73 -1.75 17.33
CA LEU A 73 -2.62 -1.39 16.22
C LEU A 73 -2.76 0.12 16.13
N PRO A 74 -2.94 0.66 14.91
CA PRO A 74 -3.12 2.10 14.77
C PRO A 74 -4.46 2.57 15.31
N ARG A 75 -4.48 3.82 15.76
CA ARG A 75 -5.68 4.53 16.19
C ARG A 75 -5.99 5.62 15.17
N GLU A 76 -7.15 6.24 15.31
CA GLU A 76 -7.60 7.29 14.40
C GLU A 76 -6.54 8.37 14.15
N ALA A 77 -5.90 8.83 15.22
CA ALA A 77 -4.89 9.89 15.14
C ALA A 77 -3.67 9.50 14.30
N ASP A 78 -3.36 8.20 14.19
CA ASP A 78 -2.22 7.70 13.43
C ASP A 78 -2.39 7.89 11.93
N PHE A 79 -3.62 8.12 11.47
CA PHE A 79 -3.92 8.34 10.05
C PHE A 79 -4.01 9.82 9.66
N SER A 80 -3.77 10.73 10.58
CA SER A 80 -3.79 12.16 10.29
C SER A 80 -2.69 12.53 9.29
N GLY A 81 -3.08 13.12 8.17
CA GLY A 81 -2.13 13.54 7.13
C GLY A 81 -1.53 12.42 6.31
N VAL A 82 -2.02 11.20 6.45
CA VAL A 82 -1.55 10.02 5.72
C VAL A 82 -2.12 10.02 4.30
N THR A 83 -1.29 9.74 3.32
CA THR A 83 -1.71 9.69 1.90
C THR A 83 -2.15 8.28 1.51
N LEU A 84 -1.32 7.28 1.79
CA LEU A 84 -1.56 5.89 1.39
C LEU A 84 -1.51 4.96 2.60
N VAL A 85 -2.40 3.98 2.62
CA VAL A 85 -2.43 2.95 3.66
C VAL A 85 -2.48 1.57 3.01
N TYR A 86 -1.62 0.67 3.48
CA TYR A 86 -1.66 -0.75 3.12
C TYR A 86 -2.18 -1.53 4.32
N ALA A 87 -3.39 -2.05 4.21
CA ALA A 87 -3.99 -2.93 5.22
C ALA A 87 -3.62 -4.38 4.87
N ALA A 88 -2.54 -4.85 5.47
CA ALA A 88 -1.90 -6.13 5.15
C ALA A 88 -1.85 -7.08 6.35
N HIS A 89 -2.82 -6.98 7.23
CA HIS A 89 -2.97 -7.85 8.38
C HIS A 89 -3.59 -9.19 7.96
N THR A 90 -3.32 -10.25 8.70
CA THR A 90 -3.89 -11.58 8.41
C THR A 90 -5.38 -11.68 8.79
N ASP A 91 -5.85 -10.83 9.68
CA ASP A 91 -7.25 -10.78 10.10
C ASP A 91 -8.02 -9.74 9.27
N ASP A 92 -9.01 -10.20 8.51
CA ASP A 92 -9.83 -9.34 7.67
C ASP A 92 -10.58 -8.27 8.47
N ALA A 93 -10.99 -8.59 9.68
CA ALA A 93 -11.69 -7.61 10.53
C ALA A 93 -10.78 -6.44 10.91
N VAL A 94 -9.50 -6.70 11.13
CA VAL A 94 -8.51 -5.66 11.38
C VAL A 94 -8.33 -4.80 10.13
N ASN A 95 -8.22 -5.41 8.96
CA ASN A 95 -8.09 -4.69 7.71
C ASN A 95 -9.29 -3.80 7.44
N ASP A 96 -10.51 -4.27 7.71
CA ASP A 96 -11.72 -3.47 7.57
C ASP A 96 -11.73 -2.26 8.49
N ALA A 97 -11.36 -2.46 9.75
CA ALA A 97 -11.28 -1.37 10.73
C ALA A 97 -10.22 -0.33 10.34
N VAL A 98 -9.06 -0.80 9.89
CA VAL A 98 -7.97 0.08 9.41
C VAL A 98 -8.44 0.89 8.20
N ALA A 99 -9.10 0.25 7.24
CA ALA A 99 -9.60 0.94 6.06
C ALA A 99 -10.60 2.04 6.43
N ASP A 100 -11.51 1.76 7.35
CA ASP A 100 -12.52 2.75 7.79
C ASP A 100 -11.85 3.95 8.47
N LEU A 101 -10.92 3.71 9.39
CA LEU A 101 -10.20 4.78 10.08
C LEU A 101 -9.37 5.62 9.12
N ALA A 102 -8.68 4.97 8.20
CA ALA A 102 -7.81 5.64 7.23
C ALA A 102 -8.63 6.53 6.27
N ARG A 103 -9.72 5.99 5.74
CA ARG A 103 -10.59 6.73 4.82
C ARG A 103 -11.26 7.91 5.49
N ALA A 104 -11.63 7.78 6.77
CA ALA A 104 -12.21 8.88 7.53
C ALA A 104 -11.24 10.05 7.65
N GLN A 105 -9.93 9.82 7.59
CA GLN A 105 -8.88 10.83 7.64
C GLN A 105 -8.41 11.27 6.26
N GLY A 106 -9.02 10.76 5.17
CA GLY A 106 -8.71 11.18 3.81
C GLY A 106 -7.64 10.38 3.09
N ALA A 107 -7.16 9.29 3.68
CA ALA A 107 -6.21 8.39 3.03
C ALA A 107 -6.93 7.44 2.06
N ILE A 108 -6.20 6.96 1.05
CA ILE A 108 -6.67 5.85 0.22
C ILE A 108 -5.99 4.56 0.66
N VAL A 109 -6.70 3.44 0.51
CA VAL A 109 -6.32 2.16 1.13
C VAL A 109 -6.22 1.05 0.12
N ASN A 110 -5.13 0.28 0.23
CA ASN A 110 -4.98 -1.03 -0.42
C ASN A 110 -5.26 -2.10 0.64
N VAL A 111 -6.21 -2.96 0.36
CA VAL A 111 -6.57 -4.07 1.26
C VAL A 111 -6.05 -5.38 0.67
N LEU A 112 -5.22 -6.08 1.43
CA LEU A 112 -4.58 -7.32 1.00
C LEU A 112 -5.61 -8.35 0.54
N ASP A 113 -5.38 -8.90 -0.67
CA ASP A 113 -6.18 -9.97 -1.28
C ASP A 113 -7.66 -9.65 -1.51
N ARG A 114 -8.05 -8.37 -1.42
CA ARG A 114 -9.44 -7.96 -1.66
C ARG A 114 -9.47 -6.75 -2.58
N THR A 115 -9.33 -6.99 -3.88
CA THR A 115 -9.29 -5.94 -4.90
C THR A 115 -10.54 -5.06 -4.88
N ASP A 116 -11.71 -5.65 -4.62
CA ASP A 116 -12.97 -4.92 -4.54
C ASP A 116 -13.05 -3.96 -3.36
N ALA A 117 -12.22 -4.16 -2.34
CA ALA A 117 -12.13 -3.27 -1.18
C ALA A 117 -11.01 -2.23 -1.31
N CYS A 118 -10.25 -2.24 -2.40
CA CYS A 118 -9.09 -1.37 -2.60
C CYS A 118 -9.48 -0.07 -3.28
N ASP A 119 -8.92 1.05 -2.79
CA ASP A 119 -8.96 2.34 -3.48
C ASP A 119 -7.87 2.43 -4.54
N PHE A 120 -6.80 1.67 -4.38
CA PHE A 120 -5.73 1.54 -5.36
C PHE A 120 -5.14 0.13 -5.27
N ILE A 121 -4.53 -0.32 -6.36
CA ILE A 121 -3.89 -1.63 -6.43
C ILE A 121 -2.39 -1.48 -6.63
N THR A 122 -1.64 -2.53 -6.27
CA THR A 122 -0.20 -2.56 -6.47
C THR A 122 0.10 -3.23 -7.81
N PRO A 123 0.70 -2.51 -8.78
CA PRO A 123 1.07 -3.10 -10.06
C PRO A 123 2.36 -3.89 -9.96
N ALA A 124 2.65 -4.67 -11.00
CA ALA A 124 4.00 -5.16 -11.23
C ALA A 124 4.86 -3.97 -11.69
N ILE A 125 6.07 -3.86 -11.14
CA ILE A 125 6.94 -2.71 -11.39
C ILE A 125 8.25 -3.18 -11.99
N VAL A 126 8.65 -2.57 -13.10
CA VAL A 126 9.98 -2.71 -13.67
C VAL A 126 10.71 -1.39 -13.51
N ASP A 127 11.77 -1.42 -12.73
CA ASP A 127 12.57 -0.23 -12.43
C ASP A 127 13.91 -0.32 -13.17
N ARG A 128 14.09 0.55 -14.13
CA ARG A 128 15.32 0.68 -14.93
C ARG A 128 15.68 2.15 -14.99
N ASP A 129 16.24 2.67 -13.91
CA ASP A 129 16.58 4.09 -13.77
C ASP A 129 17.09 4.69 -15.08
N PRO A 130 16.53 5.79 -15.58
CA PRO A 130 15.48 6.62 -14.99
C PRO A 130 14.04 6.21 -15.36
N VAL A 131 13.85 5.08 -16.02
CA VAL A 131 12.53 4.63 -16.50
C VAL A 131 11.90 3.66 -15.50
N VAL A 132 10.66 3.91 -15.12
CA VAL A 132 9.85 3.03 -14.30
C VAL A 132 8.60 2.65 -15.09
N VAL A 133 8.33 1.36 -15.20
CA VAL A 133 7.13 0.83 -15.87
C VAL A 133 6.26 0.12 -14.84
N ALA A 134 4.99 0.47 -14.81
CA ALA A 134 4.01 -0.17 -13.93
C ALA A 134 2.97 -0.88 -14.79
N ILE A 135 2.69 -2.15 -14.47
CA ILE A 135 1.78 -2.98 -15.23
C ILE A 135 0.70 -3.50 -14.28
N GLY A 136 -0.55 -3.13 -14.55
CA GLY A 136 -1.69 -3.55 -13.78
C GLY A 136 -2.62 -4.44 -14.58
N THR A 137 -3.21 -5.44 -13.90
CA THR A 137 -4.18 -6.36 -14.49
C THR A 137 -5.54 -6.27 -13.80
N GLU A 138 -5.76 -5.17 -13.07
CA GLU A 138 -6.96 -4.95 -12.27
C GLU A 138 -7.19 -6.07 -11.25
N GLY A 139 -6.07 -6.66 -10.77
CA GLY A 139 -6.09 -7.72 -9.77
C GLY A 139 -6.46 -9.10 -10.29
N SER A 140 -6.67 -9.24 -11.58
CA SER A 140 -7.21 -10.48 -12.14
C SER A 140 -6.17 -11.44 -12.71
N ALA A 141 -4.98 -10.97 -13.03
CA ALA A 141 -3.96 -11.84 -13.61
C ALA A 141 -2.57 -11.45 -13.09
N PRO A 142 -2.11 -12.05 -12.02
CA PRO A 142 -0.87 -11.65 -11.40
C PRO A 142 0.38 -12.04 -12.18
N VAL A 143 0.25 -12.82 -13.23
CA VAL A 143 1.40 -13.37 -13.94
C VAL A 143 1.60 -12.65 -15.26
N LEU A 144 2.30 -11.54 -15.21
CA LEU A 144 2.86 -10.88 -16.39
C LEU A 144 4.38 -10.94 -16.31
N ALA A 145 4.86 -12.11 -16.08
CA ALA A 145 6.30 -12.31 -15.97
C ALA A 145 6.96 -12.26 -17.33
#